data_c2757b757720c9de4a94a1db730cc185
#
_entry.id   c2757b757720c9de4a94a1db730cc185
#
_cell.length_a   1.000
_cell.length_b   1.000
_cell.length_c   1.000
_cell.angle_alpha   90.00
_cell.angle_beta   90.00
_cell.angle_gamma   90.00
#
_symmetry.space_group_name_H-M   'P 1'
#
loop_
_entity.id
_entity.type
_entity.pdbx_description
1 polymer ?
#
loop_
_entity_poly.entity_id
_entity_poly.type
_entity_poly.pdbx_seq_one_letter_code
_entity_poly.pdbx_strand_id
1 'polypeptide(L)'
;TEMYINALEHPKVFMLGHTGRSGVPFDIDEVLLAAKAKHKIIEINNHSLEHGVDTEHWAVCRKIAERCAELGVGIGVSTDAHIGMAIGKLDHARKMLDEIHFPLDLIVTRDRETLLREMAAAGVCDLRNGM
;
A
#
# COMPACT_ATOMS: atom_id res chain seq x y z
N THR A 1 -10.55 -11.17 -6.57
CA THR A 1 -9.33 -11.81 -6.06
C THR A 1 -8.36 -12.12 -7.21
N GLU A 2 -8.74 -12.98 -8.15
CA GLU A 2 -7.89 -13.43 -9.26
C GLU A 2 -7.26 -12.28 -10.07
N MET A 3 -8.02 -11.23 -10.36
CA MET A 3 -7.52 -10.04 -11.06
C MET A 3 -6.29 -9.43 -10.36
N TYR A 4 -6.34 -9.25 -9.04
CA TYR A 4 -5.21 -8.70 -8.28
C TYR A 4 -4.03 -9.67 -8.22
N ILE A 5 -4.29 -10.97 -8.07
CA ILE A 5 -3.24 -11.99 -8.08
C ILE A 5 -2.53 -12.00 -9.42
N ASN A 6 -3.27 -11.98 -10.53
CA ASN A 6 -2.71 -11.90 -11.88
C ASN A 6 -1.89 -10.63 -12.10
N ALA A 7 -2.34 -9.49 -11.57
CA ALA A 7 -1.54 -8.25 -11.61
C ALA A 7 -0.22 -8.39 -10.83
N LEU A 8 -0.25 -9.06 -9.67
CA LEU A 8 0.96 -9.32 -8.88
C LEU A 8 1.94 -10.30 -9.57
N GLU A 9 1.48 -11.14 -10.50
CA GLU A 9 2.38 -11.99 -11.30
C GLU A 9 3.21 -11.18 -12.30
N HIS A 10 2.73 -10.01 -12.71
CA HIS A 10 3.42 -9.21 -13.70
C HIS A 10 4.75 -8.65 -13.16
N PRO A 11 5.90 -8.86 -13.85
CA PRO A 11 7.23 -8.55 -13.33
C PRO A 11 7.47 -7.04 -13.11
N LYS A 12 6.70 -6.17 -13.75
CA LYS A 12 6.82 -4.71 -13.60
C LYS A 12 5.85 -4.09 -12.59
N VAL A 13 4.93 -4.86 -12.03
CA VAL A 13 4.05 -4.40 -10.96
C VAL A 13 4.78 -4.51 -9.62
N PHE A 14 4.85 -3.41 -8.90
CA PHE A 14 5.43 -3.35 -7.56
C PHE A 14 4.38 -3.15 -6.48
N MET A 15 3.35 -2.35 -6.77
CA MET A 15 2.34 -1.96 -5.80
C MET A 15 0.94 -2.08 -6.41
N LEU A 16 -0.01 -2.58 -5.62
CA LEU A 16 -1.44 -2.48 -5.95
C LEU A 16 -1.99 -1.15 -5.42
N GLY A 17 -2.48 -0.31 -6.32
CA GLY A 17 -3.00 1.02 -6.00
C GLY A 17 -4.45 1.00 -5.53
N HIS A 18 -4.80 1.88 -4.59
CA HIS A 18 -6.14 2.19 -4.04
C HIS A 18 -7.12 1.01 -3.96
N THR A 19 -6.66 -0.16 -3.55
CA THR A 19 -7.49 -1.38 -3.46
C THR A 19 -8.69 -1.23 -2.52
N GLY A 20 -8.56 -0.39 -1.50
CA GLY A 20 -9.64 -0.08 -0.55
C GLY A 20 -10.76 0.80 -1.13
N ARG A 21 -10.57 1.37 -2.32
CA ARG A 21 -11.54 2.25 -3.01
C ARG A 21 -12.04 1.69 -4.33
N SER A 22 -11.52 0.56 -4.76
CA SER A 22 -11.81 0.01 -6.09
C SER A 22 -13.28 -0.39 -6.30
N GLY A 23 -14.04 -0.60 -5.23
CA GLY A 23 -15.40 -1.14 -5.30
C GLY A 23 -15.47 -2.60 -5.76
N VAL A 24 -14.33 -3.24 -5.96
CA VAL A 24 -14.23 -4.64 -6.38
C VAL A 24 -14.01 -5.52 -5.15
N PRO A 25 -14.95 -6.40 -4.78
CA PRO A 25 -14.75 -7.30 -3.66
C PRO A 25 -13.67 -8.33 -3.98
N PHE A 26 -12.81 -8.61 -2.99
CA PHE A 26 -11.76 -9.62 -3.11
C PHE A 26 -11.43 -10.24 -1.75
N ASP A 27 -10.85 -11.42 -1.77
CA ASP A 27 -10.28 -12.02 -0.58
C ASP A 27 -9.00 -11.28 -0.21
N ILE A 28 -9.07 -10.50 0.87
CA ILE A 28 -7.97 -9.64 1.32
C ILE A 28 -6.75 -10.49 1.67
N ASP A 29 -6.92 -11.53 2.46
CA ASP A 29 -5.80 -12.35 2.92
C ASP A 29 -5.08 -13.06 1.78
N GLU A 30 -5.83 -13.61 0.83
CA GLU A 30 -5.28 -14.27 -0.34
C GLU A 30 -4.42 -13.32 -1.19
N VAL A 31 -4.92 -12.11 -1.46
CA VAL A 31 -4.18 -11.09 -2.21
C VAL A 31 -2.96 -10.58 -1.44
N LEU A 32 -3.09 -10.36 -0.13
CA LEU A 32 -1.98 -9.90 0.70
C LEU A 32 -0.86 -10.94 0.80
N LEU A 33 -1.19 -12.20 0.96
CA LEU A 33 -0.20 -13.28 0.99
C LEU A 33 0.50 -13.45 -0.35
N ALA A 34 -0.21 -13.29 -1.47
CA ALA A 34 0.38 -13.29 -2.80
C ALA A 34 1.36 -12.11 -2.99
N ALA A 35 0.99 -10.91 -2.51
CA ALA A 35 1.88 -9.75 -2.54
C ALA A 35 3.14 -9.97 -1.70
N LYS A 36 3.00 -10.48 -0.48
CA LYS A 36 4.11 -10.81 0.41
C LYS A 36 5.10 -11.79 -0.21
N ALA A 37 4.61 -12.87 -0.80
CA ALA A 37 5.44 -13.90 -1.42
C ALA A 37 6.33 -13.36 -2.55
N LYS A 38 5.96 -12.23 -3.15
CA LYS A 38 6.66 -11.58 -4.28
C LYS A 38 7.37 -10.28 -3.89
N HIS A 39 7.44 -9.95 -2.61
CA HIS A 39 7.97 -8.67 -2.09
C HIS A 39 7.27 -7.45 -2.70
N LYS A 40 5.99 -7.57 -3.03
CA LYS A 40 5.17 -6.49 -3.56
C LYS A 40 4.31 -5.89 -2.44
N ILE A 41 3.89 -4.65 -2.63
CA ILE A 41 3.26 -3.87 -1.57
C ILE A 41 1.84 -3.43 -1.93
N ILE A 42 1.11 -3.02 -0.90
CA ILE A 42 -0.25 -2.50 -1.02
C ILE A 42 -0.24 -1.01 -0.71
N GLU A 43 -0.92 -0.23 -1.52
CA GLU A 43 -1.04 1.21 -1.27
C GLU A 43 -2.07 1.51 -0.18
N ILE A 44 -1.70 2.35 0.76
CA ILE A 44 -2.62 3.09 1.62
C ILE A 44 -2.71 4.50 1.06
N ASN A 45 -3.81 4.76 0.37
CA ASN A 45 -4.03 5.97 -0.42
C ASN A 45 -4.74 7.02 0.44
N ASN A 46 -4.07 8.16 0.70
CA ASN A 46 -4.61 9.22 1.54
C ASN A 46 -5.91 9.83 0.97
N HIS A 47 -5.98 10.00 -0.35
CA HIS A 47 -7.17 10.55 -1.00
C HIS A 47 -8.41 9.69 -0.78
N SER A 48 -8.25 8.36 -0.73
CA SER A 48 -9.34 7.43 -0.42
C SER A 48 -9.93 7.61 0.97
N LEU A 49 -9.22 8.26 1.88
CA LEU A 49 -9.59 8.47 3.28
C LEU A 49 -10.12 9.89 3.57
N GLU A 50 -10.06 10.80 2.60
CA GLU A 50 -10.41 12.22 2.79
C GLU A 50 -11.88 12.47 3.12
N HIS A 51 -12.77 11.53 2.78
CA HIS A 51 -14.20 11.63 3.08
C HIS A 51 -14.57 11.29 4.53
N GLY A 52 -13.58 10.87 5.32
CA GLY A 52 -13.72 10.71 6.78
C GLY A 52 -13.96 9.28 7.27
N VAL A 53 -13.91 9.15 8.59
CA VAL A 53 -13.92 7.87 9.32
C VAL A 53 -15.21 7.06 9.20
N ASP A 54 -16.31 7.72 8.89
CA ASP A 54 -17.64 7.08 8.79
C ASP A 54 -17.94 6.53 7.40
N THR A 55 -16.96 6.52 6.50
CA THR A 55 -17.14 6.03 5.14
C THR A 55 -16.77 4.56 4.99
N GLU A 56 -17.38 3.89 4.01
CA GLU A 56 -17.02 2.53 3.63
C GLU A 56 -15.55 2.43 3.20
N HIS A 57 -15.07 3.42 2.46
CA HIS A 57 -13.66 3.45 2.03
C HIS A 57 -12.70 3.47 3.21
N TRP A 58 -12.99 4.24 4.27
CA TRP A 58 -12.18 4.23 5.48
C TRP A 58 -12.17 2.85 6.13
N ALA A 59 -13.34 2.24 6.30
CA ALA A 59 -13.46 0.92 6.92
C ALA A 59 -12.70 -0.16 6.15
N VAL A 60 -12.81 -0.16 4.82
CA VAL A 60 -12.10 -1.13 3.97
C VAL A 60 -10.59 -0.88 3.97
N CYS A 61 -10.15 0.37 3.83
CA CYS A 61 -8.71 0.72 3.90
C CYS A 61 -8.12 0.33 5.25
N ARG A 62 -8.82 0.60 6.35
CA ARG A 62 -8.41 0.21 7.70
C ARG A 62 -8.27 -1.29 7.83
N LYS A 63 -9.25 -2.06 7.38
CA LYS A 63 -9.21 -3.53 7.39
C LYS A 63 -8.01 -4.06 6.61
N ILE A 64 -7.75 -3.52 5.43
CA ILE A 64 -6.57 -3.90 4.62
C ILE A 64 -5.28 -3.59 5.40
N ALA A 65 -5.15 -2.42 5.99
CA ALA A 65 -3.98 -2.05 6.78
C ALA A 65 -3.78 -2.94 8.01
N GLU A 66 -4.83 -3.23 8.76
CA GLU A 66 -4.80 -4.16 9.90
C GLU A 66 -4.32 -5.56 9.46
N ARG A 67 -4.84 -6.07 8.34
CA ARG A 67 -4.39 -7.37 7.82
C ARG A 67 -2.95 -7.32 7.30
N CYS A 68 -2.52 -6.21 6.68
CA CYS A 68 -1.11 -6.04 6.32
C CYS A 68 -0.19 -6.11 7.55
N ALA A 69 -0.56 -5.44 8.65
CA ALA A 69 0.20 -5.48 9.89
C ALA A 69 0.29 -6.90 10.48
N GLU A 70 -0.83 -7.62 10.53
CA GLU A 70 -0.89 -8.98 11.09
C GLU A 70 -0.15 -10.01 10.24
N LEU A 71 -0.23 -9.90 8.92
CA LEU A 71 0.42 -10.82 7.98
C LEU A 71 1.87 -10.44 7.65
N GLY A 72 2.32 -9.26 8.05
CA GLY A 72 3.67 -8.77 7.74
C GLY A 72 3.84 -8.38 6.28
N VAL A 73 2.85 -7.72 5.69
CA VAL A 73 2.85 -7.25 4.30
C VAL A 73 3.25 -5.78 4.26
N GLY A 74 4.23 -5.45 3.41
CA GLY A 74 4.67 -4.06 3.21
C GLY A 74 3.59 -3.17 2.59
N ILE A 75 3.53 -1.92 3.02
CA ILE A 75 2.65 -0.91 2.44
C ILE A 75 3.43 0.27 1.86
N GLY A 76 2.84 0.89 0.84
CA GLY A 76 3.21 2.22 0.39
C GLY A 76 2.15 3.22 0.82
N VAL A 77 2.57 4.34 1.38
CA VAL A 77 1.65 5.45 1.72
C VAL A 77 1.82 6.55 0.70
N SER A 78 0.72 6.98 0.08
CA SER A 78 0.73 7.98 -0.98
C SER A 78 -0.36 9.04 -0.79
N THR A 79 -0.17 10.19 -1.43
CA THR A 79 -1.14 11.30 -1.40
C THR A 79 -2.26 11.14 -2.41
N ASP A 80 -1.97 10.55 -3.57
CA ASP A 80 -2.86 10.60 -4.74
C ASP A 80 -3.30 12.04 -5.06
N ALA A 81 -2.33 12.97 -5.01
CA ALA A 81 -2.57 14.39 -5.12
C ALA A 81 -3.02 14.78 -6.53
N HIS A 82 -4.18 15.44 -6.63
CA HIS A 82 -4.74 15.96 -7.89
C HIS A 82 -4.42 17.45 -8.11
N ILE A 83 -3.92 18.11 -7.05
CA ILE A 83 -3.46 19.51 -7.10
C ILE A 83 -2.13 19.64 -6.33
N GLY A 84 -1.30 20.62 -6.73
CA GLY A 84 0.04 20.81 -6.16
C GLY A 84 0.05 20.97 -4.65
N MET A 85 -0.95 21.63 -4.08
CA MET A 85 -1.04 21.86 -2.62
C MET A 85 -1.34 20.59 -1.81
N ALA A 86 -1.75 19.51 -2.45
CA ALA A 86 -2.01 18.22 -1.79
C ALA A 86 -0.78 17.30 -1.76
N ILE A 87 0.27 17.64 -2.52
CA ILE A 87 1.52 16.85 -2.53
C ILE A 87 2.14 16.84 -1.14
N GLY A 88 2.46 15.64 -0.65
CA GLY A 88 3.06 15.42 0.67
C GLY A 88 2.09 15.46 1.85
N LYS A 89 0.80 15.74 1.63
CA LYS A 89 -0.21 15.71 2.70
C LYS A 89 -0.72 14.29 2.89
N LEU A 90 -0.40 13.70 4.04
CA LEU A 90 -0.71 12.32 4.40
C LEU A 90 -1.50 12.22 5.71
N ASP A 91 -2.22 13.28 6.09
CA ASP A 91 -2.81 13.41 7.43
C ASP A 91 -3.84 12.32 7.73
N HIS A 92 -4.68 11.95 6.76
CA HIS A 92 -5.70 10.92 6.94
C HIS A 92 -5.09 9.52 7.04
N ALA A 93 -4.13 9.19 6.15
CA ALA A 93 -3.43 7.93 6.19
C ALA A 93 -2.63 7.78 7.49
N ARG A 94 -1.91 8.83 7.90
CA ARG A 94 -1.18 8.85 9.17
C ARG A 94 -2.10 8.61 10.35
N LYS A 95 -3.22 9.34 10.44
CA LYS A 95 -4.20 9.16 11.51
C LYS A 95 -4.67 7.71 11.61
N MET A 96 -5.08 7.11 10.49
CA MET A 96 -5.54 5.72 10.47
C MET A 96 -4.44 4.74 10.91
N LEU A 97 -3.22 4.90 10.40
CA LEU A 97 -2.09 4.02 10.74
C LEU A 97 -1.67 4.16 12.21
N ASP A 98 -1.71 5.38 12.75
CA ASP A 98 -1.44 5.64 14.17
C ASP A 98 -2.50 5.00 15.08
N GLU A 99 -3.78 5.09 14.72
CA GLU A 99 -4.89 4.48 15.46
C GLU A 99 -4.78 2.96 15.57
N ILE A 100 -4.26 2.29 14.55
CA ILE A 100 -4.07 0.83 14.55
C ILE A 100 -2.67 0.40 15.01
N HIS A 101 -1.82 1.34 15.42
CA HIS A 101 -0.43 1.09 15.79
C HIS A 101 0.35 0.32 14.72
N PHE A 102 0.23 0.76 13.46
CA PHE A 102 0.84 0.07 12.32
C PHE A 102 2.36 0.01 12.48
N PRO A 103 3.00 -1.16 12.23
CA PRO A 103 4.45 -1.32 12.32
C PRO A 103 5.20 -0.44 11.32
N LEU A 104 6.06 0.47 11.79
CA LEU A 104 6.78 1.42 10.93
C LEU A 104 7.73 0.74 9.93
N ASP A 105 8.27 -0.41 10.29
CA ASP A 105 9.18 -1.18 9.43
C ASP A 105 8.48 -1.80 8.21
N LEU A 106 7.15 -1.91 8.22
CA LEU A 106 6.34 -2.34 7.08
C LEU A 106 5.95 -1.17 6.15
N ILE A 107 6.21 0.09 6.52
CA ILE A 107 5.99 1.23 5.62
C ILE A 107 7.18 1.36 4.68
N VAL A 108 7.07 0.78 3.49
CA VAL A 108 8.15 0.70 2.51
C VAL A 108 8.52 2.07 1.95
N THR A 109 7.57 2.97 1.85
CA THR A 109 7.78 4.35 1.37
C THR A 109 8.27 5.32 2.46
N ARG A 110 8.64 4.84 3.64
CA ARG A 110 9.13 5.68 4.74
C ARG A 110 10.45 6.37 4.43
N ASP A 111 11.31 5.73 3.64
CA ASP A 111 12.59 6.26 3.19
C ASP A 111 13.01 5.66 1.85
N ARG A 112 13.94 6.36 1.19
CA ARG A 112 14.43 5.97 -0.14
C ARG A 112 15.14 4.62 -0.13
N GLU A 113 15.95 4.36 0.88
CA GLU A 113 16.75 3.12 0.96
C GLU A 113 15.86 1.89 1.06
N THR A 114 14.86 1.93 1.94
CA THR A 114 13.88 0.86 2.10
C THR A 114 13.12 0.62 0.80
N LEU A 115 12.61 1.68 0.17
CA LEU A 115 11.89 1.57 -1.09
C LEU A 115 12.72 0.88 -2.19
N LEU A 116 13.95 1.34 -2.39
CA LEU A 116 14.82 0.78 -3.43
C LEU A 116 15.21 -0.67 -3.14
N ARG A 117 15.43 -1.01 -1.89
CA ARG A 117 15.71 -2.39 -1.47
C ARG A 117 14.52 -3.32 -1.76
N GLU A 118 13.32 -2.92 -1.41
CA GLU A 118 12.11 -3.72 -1.65
C GLU A 118 11.78 -3.83 -3.15
N MET A 119 11.97 -2.79 -3.93
CA MET A 119 11.82 -2.84 -5.39
C MET A 119 12.81 -3.83 -6.03
N ALA A 120 14.03 -3.87 -5.55
CA ALA A 120 15.02 -4.85 -6.01
C ALA A 120 14.65 -6.27 -5.59
N ALA A 121 14.19 -6.48 -4.35
CA ALA A 121 13.72 -7.77 -3.87
C ALA A 121 12.51 -8.29 -4.67
N ALA A 122 11.62 -7.39 -5.09
CA ALA A 122 10.49 -7.71 -5.96
C ALA A 122 10.89 -8.00 -7.42
N GLY A 123 12.15 -7.76 -7.79
CA GLY A 123 12.65 -7.96 -9.14
C GLY A 123 12.15 -6.92 -10.16
N VAL A 124 11.57 -5.82 -9.71
CA VAL A 124 11.01 -4.78 -10.59
C VAL A 124 12.10 -3.95 -11.24
N CYS A 125 13.03 -3.45 -10.44
CA CYS A 125 14.23 -2.75 -10.87
C CYS A 125 15.23 -2.69 -9.71
N ASP A 126 16.50 -2.53 -10.03
CA ASP A 126 17.56 -2.26 -9.05
C ASP A 126 18.24 -0.94 -9.38
N LEU A 127 17.83 0.11 -8.68
CA LEU A 127 18.38 1.48 -8.84
C LEU A 127 19.42 1.84 -7.77
N ARG A 128 19.82 0.90 -6.91
CA ARG A 128 20.75 1.19 -5.80
C ARG A 128 22.11 1.64 -6.26
N ASN A 129 22.57 1.13 -7.41
CA ASN A 129 23.88 1.37 -7.97
C ASN A 129 23.86 2.23 -9.26
N GLY A 130 22.72 2.71 -9.69
CA GLY A 130 22.55 3.36 -11.01
C GLY A 130 22.24 4.85 -10.97
N MET A 131 22.24 5.47 -9.80
CA MET A 131 21.96 6.90 -9.67
C MET A 131 23.03 7.63 -8.88
#